data_ade41f02d2aaaf90cd3e212653149f37
#
_entry.id   ade41f02d2aaaf90cd3e212653149f37
#
_cell.length_a   1.000
_cell.length_b   1.000
_cell.length_c   1.000
_cell.angle_alpha   90.00
_cell.angle_beta   90.00
_cell.angle_gamma   90.00
#
_symmetry.space_group_name_H-M   'P 1'
#
loop_
_entity.id
_entity.type
_entity.pdbx_description
1 polymer ?
#
loop_
_entity_poly.entity_id
_entity_poly.type
_entity_poly.pdbx_seq_one_letter_code
_entity_poly.pdbx_strand_id
1 'polypeptide(L)'
;VFGNHDTESFAFYDKQHLANFYMSQPKCHFQKGEDGLTGLGNYMIKLQNPDGSLNTALMFIDSNAYLTKSFFSGFDVIHDDQTDWYKRAIAEVSENGETARSLAFFHIPPKEFKEGWEKCYNGSGEATYHLGFVQEKDNYFGYPKTKEGKFFSEMVRLGSCKGMFMGH
;
A
#
# COMPACT_ATOMS: atom_id res chain seq x y z
N VAL A 1 -6.09 3.69 -4.91
CA VAL A 1 -6.21 3.16 -3.54
C VAL A 1 -7.09 4.06 -2.72
N PHE A 2 -7.76 3.47 -1.73
CA PHE A 2 -8.57 4.21 -0.76
C PHE A 2 -7.69 4.77 0.37
N GLY A 3 -8.12 5.92 0.91
CA GLY A 3 -7.57 6.50 2.12
C GLY A 3 -8.52 6.35 3.32
N ASN A 4 -8.07 6.80 4.49
CA ASN A 4 -8.87 6.75 5.71
C ASN A 4 -10.13 7.63 5.62
N HIS A 5 -10.09 8.75 4.92
CA HIS A 5 -11.23 9.64 4.74
C HIS A 5 -12.36 9.05 3.88
N ASP A 6 -12.08 8.02 3.08
CA ASP A 6 -13.10 7.29 2.32
C ASP A 6 -14.01 6.40 3.20
N THR A 7 -13.72 6.31 4.51
CA THR A 7 -14.45 5.45 5.47
C THR A 7 -15.05 6.19 6.64
N GLU A 8 -14.92 7.49 6.70
CA GLU A 8 -15.41 8.29 7.81
C GLU A 8 -16.95 8.37 7.82
N SER A 9 -17.52 8.52 9.02
CA SER A 9 -18.97 8.48 9.22
C SER A 9 -19.74 9.59 8.49
N PHE A 10 -19.06 10.64 8.08
CA PHE A 10 -19.63 11.74 7.29
C PHE A 10 -19.43 11.55 5.78
N ALA A 11 -18.72 10.52 5.33
CA ALA A 11 -18.61 10.20 3.92
C ALA A 11 -19.98 9.80 3.37
N PHE A 12 -20.40 10.47 2.31
CA PHE A 12 -21.74 10.25 1.72
C PHE A 12 -21.87 8.85 1.11
N TYR A 13 -20.77 8.32 0.60
CA TYR A 13 -20.67 6.98 0.02
C TYR A 13 -19.64 6.14 0.75
N ASP A 14 -19.95 4.88 0.98
CA ASP A 14 -18.97 3.92 1.51
C ASP A 14 -17.98 3.44 0.42
N LYS A 15 -16.92 2.77 0.84
CA LYS A 15 -15.93 2.20 -0.07
C LYS A 15 -16.55 1.30 -1.15
N GLN A 16 -17.61 0.57 -0.83
CA GLN A 16 -18.26 -0.34 -1.78
C GLN A 16 -18.95 0.42 -2.91
N HIS A 17 -19.62 1.53 -2.61
CA HIS A 17 -20.21 2.39 -3.61
C HIS A 17 -19.13 3.04 -4.49
N LEU A 18 -18.06 3.55 -3.88
CA LEU A 18 -16.93 4.14 -4.61
C LEU A 18 -16.25 3.10 -5.51
N ALA A 19 -16.02 1.88 -5.03
CA ALA A 19 -15.46 0.80 -5.83
C ALA A 19 -16.33 0.47 -7.04
N ASN A 20 -17.64 0.35 -6.85
CA ASN A 20 -18.59 0.10 -7.95
C ASN A 20 -18.55 1.25 -8.97
N PHE A 21 -18.50 2.49 -8.49
CA PHE A 21 -18.36 3.65 -9.36
C PHE A 21 -17.06 3.60 -10.18
N TYR A 22 -15.91 3.37 -9.56
CA TYR A 22 -14.65 3.28 -10.29
C TYR A 22 -14.65 2.15 -11.31
N MET A 23 -15.15 0.97 -10.96
CA MET A 23 -15.25 -0.16 -11.90
C MET A 23 -16.22 0.10 -13.07
N SER A 24 -17.19 0.98 -12.92
CA SER A 24 -18.09 1.39 -13.99
C SER A 24 -17.44 2.34 -15.02
N GLN A 25 -16.29 2.92 -14.71
CA GLN A 25 -15.62 3.87 -15.59
C GLN A 25 -14.79 3.16 -16.67
N PRO A 26 -15.02 3.45 -17.97
CA PRO A 26 -14.44 2.67 -19.09
C PRO A 26 -12.90 2.60 -19.13
N LYS A 27 -12.22 3.57 -18.50
CA LYS A 27 -10.75 3.65 -18.50
C LYS A 27 -10.13 3.47 -17.12
N CYS A 28 -10.92 3.04 -16.15
CA CYS A 28 -10.46 2.78 -14.80
C CYS A 28 -10.05 1.30 -14.66
N HIS A 29 -8.86 1.06 -14.17
CA HIS A 29 -8.33 -0.28 -13.93
C HIS A 29 -8.52 -0.75 -12.49
N PHE A 30 -9.34 -0.06 -11.71
CA PHE A 30 -9.63 -0.45 -10.34
C PHE A 30 -10.31 -1.83 -10.30
N GLN A 31 -9.86 -2.67 -9.35
CA GLN A 31 -10.44 -3.97 -9.06
C GLN A 31 -10.71 -4.10 -7.57
N LYS A 32 -11.78 -4.79 -7.20
CA LYS A 32 -12.14 -5.01 -5.78
C LYS A 32 -11.12 -5.86 -5.04
N GLY A 33 -10.46 -6.77 -5.75
CA GLY A 33 -9.63 -7.80 -5.16
C GLY A 33 -10.42 -9.08 -4.85
N GLU A 34 -9.80 -9.99 -4.13
CA GLU A 34 -10.35 -11.29 -3.77
C GLU A 34 -11.43 -11.15 -2.69
N ASP A 35 -12.51 -11.93 -2.80
CA ASP A 35 -13.54 -12.00 -1.77
C ASP A 35 -12.97 -12.59 -0.47
N GLY A 36 -13.34 -11.99 0.66
CA GLY A 36 -12.90 -12.42 1.99
C GLY A 36 -11.52 -11.88 2.41
N LEU A 37 -10.81 -11.20 1.51
CA LEU A 37 -9.57 -10.52 1.86
C LEU A 37 -9.87 -9.21 2.60
N THR A 38 -9.12 -8.91 3.66
CA THR A 38 -9.26 -7.65 4.41
C THR A 38 -9.05 -6.45 3.47
N GLY A 39 -9.87 -5.41 3.66
CA GLY A 39 -9.84 -4.22 2.81
C GLY A 39 -10.56 -4.40 1.48
N LEU A 40 -10.55 -3.35 0.66
CA LEU A 40 -11.20 -3.32 -0.65
C LEU A 40 -10.27 -2.63 -1.67
N GLY A 41 -9.95 -3.33 -2.75
CA GLY A 41 -9.03 -2.79 -3.76
C GLY A 41 -7.61 -3.29 -3.58
N ASN A 42 -7.46 -4.56 -3.16
CA ASN A 42 -6.18 -5.26 -3.22
C ASN A 42 -6.08 -5.96 -4.57
N TYR A 43 -5.29 -5.42 -5.49
CA TYR A 43 -5.16 -5.98 -6.84
C TYR A 43 -3.80 -5.69 -7.47
N MET A 44 -3.48 -6.41 -8.52
CA MET A 44 -2.24 -6.27 -9.29
C MET A 44 -2.53 -5.86 -10.73
N ILE A 45 -1.75 -4.91 -11.24
CA ILE A 45 -1.67 -4.62 -12.67
C ILE A 45 -0.29 -5.05 -13.17
N LYS A 46 -0.26 -5.83 -14.23
CA LYS A 46 0.97 -6.31 -14.88
C LYS A 46 1.41 -5.31 -15.95
N LEU A 47 2.56 -4.69 -15.78
CA LEU A 47 3.23 -4.00 -16.87
C LEU A 47 4.07 -5.01 -17.63
N GLN A 48 3.82 -5.12 -18.92
CA GLN A 48 4.49 -6.09 -19.79
C GLN A 48 5.45 -5.40 -20.76
N ASN A 49 6.51 -6.10 -21.09
CA ASN A 49 7.38 -5.76 -22.20
C ASN A 49 6.68 -6.02 -23.55
N PRO A 50 7.20 -5.50 -24.67
CA PRO A 50 6.63 -5.76 -26.00
C PRO A 50 6.56 -7.24 -26.39
N ASP A 51 7.38 -8.10 -25.82
CA ASP A 51 7.39 -9.55 -26.04
C ASP A 51 6.37 -10.31 -25.16
N GLY A 52 5.61 -9.58 -24.32
CA GLY A 52 4.62 -10.15 -23.41
C GLY A 52 5.17 -10.59 -22.04
N SER A 53 6.48 -10.60 -21.85
CA SER A 53 7.07 -10.90 -20.55
C SER A 53 6.73 -9.82 -19.50
N LEU A 54 6.71 -10.22 -18.23
CA LEU A 54 6.46 -9.26 -17.14
C LEU A 54 7.65 -8.31 -16.99
N ASN A 55 7.38 -7.01 -17.02
CA ASN A 55 8.34 -5.97 -16.64
C ASN A 55 8.26 -5.66 -15.14
N THR A 56 7.07 -5.30 -14.67
CA THR A 56 6.85 -4.89 -13.28
C THR A 56 5.41 -5.15 -12.86
N ALA A 57 5.21 -5.69 -11.67
CA ALA A 57 3.91 -5.81 -11.04
C ALA A 57 3.58 -4.55 -10.23
N LEU A 58 2.49 -3.86 -10.54
CA LEU A 58 1.97 -2.75 -9.75
C LEU A 58 0.98 -3.32 -8.74
N MET A 59 1.35 -3.27 -7.47
CA MET A 59 0.57 -3.83 -6.36
C MET A 59 -0.21 -2.72 -5.68
N PHE A 60 -1.53 -2.73 -5.81
CA PHE A 60 -2.42 -1.79 -5.13
C PHE A 60 -3.01 -2.47 -3.90
N ILE A 61 -2.88 -1.84 -2.73
CA ILE A 61 -3.22 -2.45 -1.45
C ILE A 61 -4.06 -1.46 -0.65
N ASP A 62 -5.18 -1.91 -0.12
CA ASP A 62 -5.94 -1.13 0.84
C ASP A 62 -5.24 -1.20 2.21
N SER A 63 -4.64 -0.11 2.62
CA SER A 63 -3.98 -0.01 3.94
C SER A 63 -4.96 0.15 5.10
N ASN A 64 -6.25 -0.05 4.83
CA ASN A 64 -7.34 0.14 5.78
C ASN A 64 -7.45 1.61 6.24
N ALA A 65 -8.03 1.87 7.41
CA ALA A 65 -8.20 3.23 7.92
C ALA A 65 -7.89 3.31 9.41
N TYR A 66 -8.84 2.95 10.26
CA TYR A 66 -8.73 3.03 11.71
C TYR A 66 -8.91 1.65 12.35
N LEU A 67 -8.29 1.43 13.50
CA LEU A 67 -8.40 0.17 14.26
C LEU A 67 -9.83 -0.17 14.64
N THR A 68 -10.65 0.84 14.88
CA THR A 68 -12.10 0.73 15.06
C THR A 68 -12.78 1.76 14.16
N LYS A 69 -14.12 1.85 14.22
CA LYS A 69 -14.85 2.90 13.48
C LYS A 69 -14.62 4.33 14.00
N SER A 70 -13.74 4.52 14.97
CA SER A 70 -13.40 5.82 15.55
C SER A 70 -11.99 6.24 15.16
N PHE A 71 -11.83 7.45 14.64
CA PHE A 71 -10.52 7.99 14.31
C PHE A 71 -9.60 8.15 15.56
N PHE A 72 -10.16 8.20 16.76
CA PHE A 72 -9.39 8.21 18.01
C PHE A 72 -8.69 6.86 18.32
N SER A 73 -9.08 5.77 17.65
CA SER A 73 -8.49 4.45 17.89
C SER A 73 -7.08 4.30 17.31
N GLY A 74 -6.62 5.26 16.51
CA GLY A 74 -5.38 5.16 15.74
C GLY A 74 -5.56 4.43 14.41
N PHE A 75 -4.53 4.50 13.56
CA PHE A 75 -4.56 3.89 12.23
C PHE A 75 -4.36 2.38 12.29
N ASP A 76 -5.03 1.69 11.38
CA ASP A 76 -4.85 0.25 11.17
C ASP A 76 -3.61 -0.02 10.30
N VAL A 77 -3.29 -1.29 10.11
CA VAL A 77 -2.16 -1.79 9.32
C VAL A 77 -2.64 -2.58 8.11
N ILE A 78 -1.76 -2.88 7.18
CA ILE A 78 -1.97 -3.95 6.20
C ILE A 78 -1.94 -5.27 6.96
N HIS A 79 -3.01 -6.05 6.89
CA HIS A 79 -3.22 -7.29 7.67
C HIS A 79 -2.42 -8.47 7.13
N ASP A 80 -2.32 -9.53 7.92
CA ASP A 80 -1.55 -10.73 7.58
C ASP A 80 -2.10 -11.43 6.32
N ASP A 81 -3.42 -11.48 6.16
CA ASP A 81 -4.08 -12.06 4.96
C ASP A 81 -3.76 -11.27 3.68
N GLN A 82 -3.71 -9.93 3.76
CA GLN A 82 -3.28 -9.07 2.66
C GLN A 82 -1.78 -9.26 2.35
N THR A 83 -0.96 -9.46 3.38
CA THR A 83 0.46 -9.77 3.25
C THR A 83 0.66 -11.11 2.55
N ASP A 84 -0.10 -12.12 2.92
CA ASP A 84 -0.05 -13.44 2.29
C ASP A 84 -0.59 -13.40 0.85
N TRP A 85 -1.63 -12.61 0.59
CA TRP A 85 -2.08 -12.33 -0.77
C TRP A 85 -0.97 -11.70 -1.62
N TYR A 86 -0.28 -10.67 -1.12
CA TYR A 86 0.83 -10.05 -1.82
C TYR A 86 1.92 -11.07 -2.21
N LYS A 87 2.30 -11.94 -1.26
CA LYS A 87 3.30 -12.99 -1.50
C LYS A 87 2.85 -13.97 -2.58
N ARG A 88 1.59 -14.43 -2.52
CA ARG A 88 1.01 -15.32 -3.54
C ARG A 88 0.99 -14.64 -4.92
N ALA A 89 0.49 -13.41 -4.99
CA ALA A 89 0.40 -12.67 -6.24
C ALA A 89 1.78 -12.45 -6.89
N ILE A 90 2.82 -12.19 -6.12
CA ILE A 90 4.19 -12.10 -6.64
C ILE A 90 4.69 -13.47 -7.08
N ALA A 91 4.44 -14.53 -6.32
CA ALA A 91 4.86 -15.88 -6.68
C ALA A 91 4.23 -16.35 -8.01
N GLU A 92 2.95 -16.03 -8.25
CA GLU A 92 2.21 -16.36 -9.49
C GLU A 92 2.82 -15.72 -10.75
N VAL A 93 3.51 -14.59 -10.62
CA VAL A 93 4.09 -13.86 -11.74
C VAL A 93 5.62 -13.94 -11.77
N SER A 94 6.20 -14.69 -10.85
CA SER A 94 7.63 -14.98 -10.80
C SER A 94 7.96 -16.18 -11.69
N GLU A 95 9.02 -16.07 -12.48
CA GLU A 95 9.40 -17.08 -13.46
C GLU A 95 10.88 -17.46 -13.29
N ASN A 96 11.23 -18.67 -13.73
CA ASN A 96 12.61 -19.15 -13.79
C ASN A 96 13.39 -19.07 -12.46
N GLY A 97 12.69 -19.12 -11.32
CA GLY A 97 13.29 -18.99 -9.99
C GLY A 97 13.65 -17.54 -9.61
N GLU A 98 13.33 -16.57 -10.46
CA GLU A 98 13.53 -15.15 -10.16
C GLU A 98 12.27 -14.51 -9.61
N THR A 99 12.40 -13.79 -8.51
CA THR A 99 11.29 -13.04 -7.92
C THR A 99 10.92 -11.83 -8.77
N ALA A 100 9.66 -11.75 -9.19
CA ALA A 100 9.16 -10.65 -10.00
C ALA A 100 9.33 -9.29 -9.31
N ARG A 101 9.71 -8.28 -10.10
CA ARG A 101 9.80 -6.90 -9.60
C ARG A 101 8.41 -6.31 -9.36
N SER A 102 8.27 -5.56 -8.27
CA SER A 102 7.02 -4.87 -7.99
C SER A 102 7.21 -3.44 -7.49
N LEU A 103 6.15 -2.65 -7.60
CA LEU A 103 5.94 -1.37 -6.96
C LEU A 103 4.67 -1.45 -6.14
N ALA A 104 4.67 -0.98 -4.90
CA ALA A 104 3.53 -1.04 -4.00
C ALA A 104 2.89 0.35 -3.82
N PHE A 105 1.56 0.40 -3.91
CA PHE A 105 0.76 1.62 -3.78
C PHE A 105 -0.29 1.42 -2.69
N PHE A 106 -0.23 2.23 -1.65
CA PHE A 106 -1.19 2.21 -0.54
C PHE A 106 -1.25 3.59 0.12
N HIS A 107 -2.16 3.82 1.05
CA HIS A 107 -2.39 5.16 1.58
C HIS A 107 -1.64 5.42 2.89
N ILE A 108 -1.89 4.63 3.93
CA ILE A 108 -1.28 4.84 5.25
C ILE A 108 0.13 4.22 5.29
N PRO A 109 1.18 5.03 5.52
CA PRO A 109 2.55 4.53 5.55
C PRO A 109 2.78 3.58 6.74
N PRO A 110 3.66 2.57 6.60
CA PRO A 110 4.10 1.77 7.71
C PRO A 110 5.02 2.57 8.64
N LYS A 111 5.19 2.11 9.88
CA LYS A 111 6.06 2.80 10.87
C LYS A 111 7.51 2.95 10.39
N GLU A 112 7.99 2.02 9.60
CA GLU A 112 9.34 2.00 9.05
C GLU A 112 9.61 3.17 8.10
N PHE A 113 8.56 3.75 7.50
CA PHE A 113 8.70 4.98 6.73
C PHE A 113 9.14 6.16 7.63
N LYS A 114 8.59 6.26 8.83
CA LYS A 114 9.03 7.25 9.81
C LYS A 114 10.49 7.05 10.21
N GLU A 115 10.88 5.82 10.47
CA GLU A 115 12.27 5.48 10.81
C GLU A 115 13.23 5.87 9.66
N GLY A 116 12.86 5.56 8.42
CA GLY A 116 13.62 5.96 7.23
C GLY A 116 13.71 7.47 7.06
N TRP A 117 12.60 8.19 7.29
CA TRP A 117 12.55 9.65 7.26
C TRP A 117 13.46 10.28 8.33
N GLU A 118 13.41 9.80 9.56
CA GLU A 118 14.26 10.28 10.65
C GLU A 118 15.74 10.07 10.35
N LYS A 119 16.13 8.92 9.81
CA LYS A 119 17.51 8.62 9.39
C LYS A 119 17.97 9.56 8.28
N CYS A 120 17.12 9.85 7.33
CA CYS A 120 17.39 10.82 6.27
C CYS A 120 17.57 12.24 6.83
N TYR A 121 16.63 12.69 7.66
CA TYR A 121 16.59 14.04 8.18
C TYR A 121 17.72 14.32 9.19
N ASN A 122 18.08 13.34 10.01
CA ASN A 122 19.14 13.45 11.02
C ASN A 122 20.55 13.27 10.44
N GLY A 123 20.67 13.02 9.13
CA GLY A 123 21.96 12.93 8.45
C GLY A 123 22.78 11.71 8.84
N SER A 124 22.14 10.61 9.28
CA SER A 124 22.85 9.37 9.66
C SER A 124 23.54 8.68 8.47
N GLY A 125 23.20 9.07 7.24
CA GLY A 125 23.75 8.48 6.01
C GLY A 125 23.11 7.14 5.61
N GLU A 126 22.19 6.60 6.41
CA GLU A 126 21.50 5.34 6.11
C GLU A 126 20.32 5.50 5.15
N ALA A 127 19.83 6.73 4.97
CA ALA A 127 18.79 7.08 4.00
C ALA A 127 19.19 8.35 3.26
N THR A 128 18.82 8.43 1.98
CA THR A 128 19.12 9.59 1.14
C THR A 128 17.84 10.33 0.78
N TYR A 129 17.82 11.62 1.07
CA TYR A 129 16.77 12.51 0.60
C TYR A 129 17.08 12.96 -0.83
N HIS A 130 16.14 12.77 -1.75
CA HIS A 130 16.31 13.20 -3.12
C HIS A 130 15.52 14.46 -3.44
N LEU A 131 14.22 14.47 -3.15
CA LEU A 131 13.33 15.55 -3.52
C LEU A 131 12.01 15.49 -2.74
N GLY A 132 11.39 16.65 -2.51
CA GLY A 132 10.07 16.79 -1.95
C GLY A 132 10.08 17.37 -0.53
N PHE A 133 8.95 17.34 0.12
CA PHE A 133 8.80 17.75 1.51
C PHE A 133 7.57 17.07 2.13
N VAL A 134 7.60 16.88 3.44
CA VAL A 134 6.41 16.50 4.22
C VAL A 134 5.65 17.78 4.55
N GLN A 135 4.44 17.91 4.02
CA GLN A 135 3.64 19.12 4.13
C GLN A 135 2.99 19.29 5.52
N GLU A 136 2.94 18.22 6.29
CA GLU A 136 2.38 18.24 7.64
C GLU A 136 3.25 19.05 8.62
N LYS A 137 2.58 19.66 9.60
CA LYS A 137 3.25 20.44 10.63
C LYS A 137 4.29 19.60 11.38
N ASP A 138 5.45 20.16 11.60
CA ASP A 138 6.56 19.53 12.32
C ASP A 138 7.06 18.20 11.70
N ASN A 139 6.92 18.05 10.37
CA ASN A 139 7.23 16.81 9.64
C ASN A 139 6.46 15.59 10.19
N TYR A 140 5.29 15.82 10.76
CA TYR A 140 4.40 14.75 11.21
C TYR A 140 3.69 14.12 10.02
N PHE A 141 3.60 12.81 10.02
CA PHE A 141 2.70 12.05 9.14
C PHE A 141 2.04 10.93 9.95
N GLY A 142 0.80 10.61 9.58
CA GLY A 142 0.05 9.56 10.26
C GLY A 142 0.58 8.18 9.91
N TYR A 143 0.78 7.35 10.92
CA TYR A 143 1.18 5.95 10.79
C TYR A 143 0.60 5.13 11.95
N PRO A 144 0.49 3.80 11.84
CA PRO A 144 0.05 2.95 12.94
C PRO A 144 1.03 3.02 14.12
N LYS A 145 0.54 3.43 15.30
CA LYS A 145 1.36 3.58 16.52
C LYS A 145 1.19 2.43 17.49
N THR A 146 0.01 1.79 17.48
CA THR A 146 -0.42 0.84 18.51
C THR A 146 -0.57 -0.58 18.00
N LYS A 147 -0.55 -0.77 16.69
CA LYS A 147 -0.62 -2.08 16.03
C LYS A 147 0.59 -2.26 15.12
N GLU A 148 1.22 -3.39 15.19
CA GLU A 148 2.31 -3.77 14.29
C GLU A 148 1.78 -4.65 13.16
N GLY A 149 2.20 -4.33 11.93
CA GLY A 149 1.95 -5.14 10.74
C GLY A 149 3.24 -5.82 10.27
N LYS A 150 3.11 -6.96 9.62
CA LYS A 150 4.26 -7.71 9.06
C LYS A 150 4.55 -7.37 7.60
N PHE A 151 3.69 -6.57 6.97
CA PHE A 151 3.76 -6.33 5.53
C PHE A 151 5.12 -5.83 5.07
N PHE A 152 5.67 -4.81 5.74
CA PHE A 152 6.96 -4.24 5.38
C PHE A 152 8.09 -5.27 5.47
N SER A 153 8.21 -5.97 6.60
CA SER A 153 9.27 -6.96 6.82
C SER A 153 9.17 -8.14 5.85
N GLU A 154 7.96 -8.63 5.56
CA GLU A 154 7.74 -9.70 4.59
C GLU A 154 8.03 -9.25 3.15
N MET A 155 7.67 -8.02 2.79
CA MET A 155 7.96 -7.43 1.49
C MET A 155 9.48 -7.28 1.27
N VAL A 156 10.21 -6.82 2.30
CA VAL A 156 11.69 -6.74 2.26
C VAL A 156 12.30 -8.13 2.14
N ARG A 157 11.82 -9.10 2.93
CA ARG A 157 12.30 -10.49 2.90
C ARG A 157 12.08 -11.13 1.52
N LEU A 158 10.96 -10.86 0.88
CA LEU A 158 10.66 -11.34 -0.48
C LEU A 158 11.56 -10.72 -1.55
N GLY A 159 12.02 -9.48 -1.34
CA GLY A 159 12.93 -8.77 -2.25
C GLY A 159 12.30 -8.29 -3.56
N SER A 160 10.99 -8.45 -3.71
CA SER A 160 10.22 -8.08 -4.91
C SER A 160 10.09 -6.56 -5.08
N CYS A 161 9.71 -5.86 -4.01
CA CYS A 161 9.34 -4.45 -4.05
C CYS A 161 10.55 -3.55 -4.24
N LYS A 162 10.52 -2.71 -5.28
CA LYS A 162 11.57 -1.74 -5.62
C LYS A 162 11.18 -0.30 -5.27
N GLY A 163 9.94 -0.08 -4.88
CA GLY A 163 9.45 1.23 -4.45
C GLY A 163 8.07 1.16 -3.84
N MET A 164 7.83 2.03 -2.85
CA MET A 164 6.53 2.22 -2.22
C MET A 164 6.05 3.65 -2.46
N PHE A 165 4.78 3.78 -2.78
CA PHE A 165 4.10 5.06 -3.02
C PHE A 165 2.94 5.17 -2.06
N MET A 166 3.01 6.16 -1.19
CA MET A 166 2.08 6.36 -0.10
C MET A 166 1.55 7.78 -0.12
N GLY A 167 0.34 7.94 0.40
CA GLY A 167 -0.23 9.24 0.73
C GLY A 167 -0.16 9.50 2.23
N HIS A 168 -1.22 10.10 2.77
CA HIS A 168 -1.43 10.35 4.20
C HIS A 168 -0.46 11.37 4.80
#